data_4f47f47953d02a286f30b2fade0292bd
#
_entry.id   4f47f47953d02a286f30b2fade0292bd
#
_cell.length_a   1.000
_cell.length_b   1.000
_cell.length_c   1.000
_cell.angle_alpha   90.00
_cell.angle_beta   90.00
_cell.angle_gamma   90.00
#
_symmetry.space_group_name_H-M   'P 1'
#
loop_
_entity.id
_entity.type
_entity.pdbx_description
1 polymer ?
#
loop_
_entity_poly.entity_id
_entity_poly.type
_entity_poly.pdbx_seq_one_letter_code
_entity_poly.pdbx_strand_id
1 'polypeptide(L)'
;KDTLLSLLTQLRAHWWGPIGFILFMVLDVFNKYAQEYDEWFETHNWVYNSELEAVRKLIPETGTGIEIGVGTGRFSIPFGIKVGIEHTNAMAEISRNRGICVIEAKAEALPFKDNSFGFALMVTTLCFLENPLQALKETKRIIKPSGKIIIGMLDKDSPLGRLYEEKRKESKF
;
A
#
# COMPACT_ATOMS: atom_id res chain seq x y z
N LYS A 1 -5.43 -19.25 -13.65
CA LYS A 1 -4.76 -19.57 -12.34
C LYS A 1 -3.29 -19.13 -12.33
N ASP A 2 -2.67 -18.92 -13.48
CA ASP A 2 -1.22 -18.69 -13.60
C ASP A 2 -0.80 -17.23 -13.64
N THR A 3 -1.73 -16.29 -13.84
CA THR A 3 -1.42 -14.87 -14.04
C THR A 3 -0.90 -14.19 -12.76
N LEU A 4 -1.46 -14.50 -11.61
CA LEU A 4 -1.05 -13.90 -10.33
C LEU A 4 0.32 -14.43 -9.87
N LEU A 5 0.56 -15.73 -10.07
CA LEU A 5 1.83 -16.37 -9.72
C LEU A 5 2.97 -15.88 -10.64
N SER A 6 2.68 -15.68 -11.92
CA SER A 6 3.61 -15.10 -12.89
C SER A 6 3.97 -13.65 -12.54
N LEU A 7 2.99 -12.84 -12.18
CA LEU A 7 3.20 -11.45 -11.74
C LEU A 7 4.06 -11.38 -10.47
N LEU A 8 3.76 -12.21 -9.48
CA LEU A 8 4.51 -12.29 -8.23
C LEU A 8 5.93 -12.81 -8.43
N THR A 9 6.12 -13.74 -9.38
CA THR A 9 7.46 -14.26 -9.72
C THR A 9 8.31 -13.20 -10.43
N GLN A 10 7.70 -12.40 -11.30
CA GLN A 10 8.37 -11.28 -11.97
C GLN A 10 8.73 -10.15 -10.98
N LEU A 11 7.86 -9.84 -10.03
CA LEU A 11 8.13 -8.89 -8.94
C LEU A 11 9.29 -9.38 -8.06
N ARG A 12 9.33 -10.68 -7.74
CA ARG A 12 10.40 -11.29 -6.94
C ARG A 12 11.79 -11.21 -7.57
N ALA A 13 11.89 -11.40 -8.87
CA ALA A 13 13.19 -11.51 -9.55
C ALA A 13 13.99 -10.19 -9.64
N HIS A 14 13.35 -9.03 -9.45
CA HIS A 14 13.96 -7.72 -9.68
C HIS A 14 14.21 -6.88 -8.42
N TRP A 15 13.61 -7.24 -7.25
CA TRP A 15 13.61 -6.38 -6.06
C TRP A 15 14.29 -6.98 -4.83
N TRP A 16 14.78 -8.25 -4.86
CA TRP A 16 15.16 -8.96 -3.64
C TRP A 16 16.65 -9.29 -3.54
N GLY A 17 17.38 -8.44 -2.80
CA GLY A 17 18.58 -8.82 -2.06
C GLY A 17 18.22 -9.53 -0.73
N PRO A 18 19.15 -9.77 0.21
CA PRO A 18 18.86 -10.50 1.47
C PRO A 18 17.78 -9.80 2.28
N ILE A 19 16.60 -10.40 2.28
CA ILE A 19 15.27 -9.86 2.60
C ILE A 19 15.16 -9.22 3.99
N GLY A 20 15.75 -9.83 5.01
CA GLY A 20 15.58 -9.35 6.39
C GLY A 20 16.27 -8.01 6.70
N PHE A 21 17.40 -7.74 6.05
CA PHE A 21 18.15 -6.50 6.25
C PHE A 21 17.51 -5.31 5.53
N ILE A 22 16.98 -5.56 4.33
CA ILE A 22 16.30 -4.52 3.52
C ILE A 22 15.00 -4.09 4.20
N LEU A 23 14.22 -5.01 4.73
CA LEU A 23 12.95 -4.69 5.39
C LEU A 23 13.16 -3.84 6.65
N PHE A 24 14.16 -4.16 7.49
CA PHE A 24 14.49 -3.36 8.67
C PHE A 24 14.88 -1.92 8.25
N MET A 25 15.69 -1.78 7.19
CA MET A 25 16.04 -0.46 6.65
C MET A 25 14.82 0.30 6.12
N VAL A 26 13.88 -0.38 5.43
CA VAL A 26 12.68 0.26 4.86
C VAL A 26 11.76 0.78 5.97
N LEU A 27 11.50 -0.01 7.01
CA LEU A 27 10.68 0.43 8.14
C LEU A 27 11.31 1.61 8.89
N ASP A 28 12.64 1.60 9.06
CA ASP A 28 13.38 2.69 9.70
C ASP A 28 13.30 3.99 8.87
N VAL A 29 13.40 3.88 7.54
CA VAL A 29 13.23 5.01 6.61
C VAL A 29 11.84 5.63 6.74
N PHE A 30 10.77 4.85 6.73
CA PHE A 30 9.41 5.37 6.87
C PHE A 30 9.12 5.95 8.26
N ASN A 31 9.72 5.41 9.32
CA ASN A 31 9.63 6.03 10.64
C ASN A 31 10.36 7.39 10.68
N LYS A 32 11.57 7.45 10.10
CA LYS A 32 12.42 8.63 10.15
C LYS A 32 11.93 9.77 9.26
N TYR A 33 11.36 9.44 8.11
CA TYR A 33 11.02 10.40 7.05
C TYR A 33 9.51 10.45 6.75
N ALA A 34 8.66 10.11 7.72
CA ALA A 34 7.20 10.07 7.53
C ALA A 34 6.62 11.42 7.09
N GLN A 35 7.18 12.53 7.64
CA GLN A 35 6.72 13.87 7.29
C GLN A 35 7.13 14.24 5.86
N GLU A 36 8.38 13.99 5.47
CA GLU A 36 8.85 14.27 4.10
C GLU A 36 8.12 13.40 3.07
N TYR A 37 7.82 12.14 3.42
CA TYR A 37 6.98 11.29 2.59
C TYR A 37 5.60 11.90 2.39
N ASP A 38 4.99 12.42 3.44
CA ASP A 38 3.68 13.04 3.35
C ASP A 38 3.69 14.35 2.54
N GLU A 39 4.72 15.17 2.71
CA GLU A 39 4.92 16.41 1.95
C GLU A 39 5.16 16.17 0.45
N TRP A 40 5.67 14.98 0.08
CA TRP A 40 5.85 14.61 -1.32
C TRP A 40 4.55 14.71 -2.11
N PHE A 41 3.42 14.31 -1.54
CA PHE A 41 2.10 14.37 -2.19
C PHE A 41 1.63 15.81 -2.47
N GLU A 42 2.05 16.77 -1.67
CA GLU A 42 1.78 18.19 -1.91
C GLU A 42 2.65 18.73 -3.05
N THR A 43 3.93 18.43 -3.02
CA THR A 43 4.89 18.90 -4.02
C THR A 43 4.70 18.25 -5.39
N HIS A 44 4.15 17.03 -5.42
CA HIS A 44 3.90 16.25 -6.64
C HIS A 44 2.40 16.00 -6.84
N ASN A 45 1.57 16.98 -6.53
CA ASN A 45 0.11 16.82 -6.50
C ASN A 45 -0.49 16.36 -7.84
N TRP A 46 0.13 16.68 -8.96
CA TRP A 46 -0.33 16.24 -10.28
C TRP A 46 -0.16 14.70 -10.47
N VAL A 47 0.92 14.11 -9.95
CA VAL A 47 1.11 12.64 -9.93
C VAL A 47 0.05 12.03 -9.02
N TYR A 48 -0.02 12.52 -7.79
CA TYR A 48 -0.97 12.05 -6.80
C TYR A 48 -2.42 12.11 -7.29
N ASN A 49 -2.85 13.21 -7.90
CA ASN A 49 -4.19 13.33 -8.45
C ASN A 49 -4.44 12.32 -9.59
N SER A 50 -3.44 12.04 -10.43
CA SER A 50 -3.55 11.02 -11.47
C SER A 50 -3.74 9.63 -10.89
N GLU A 51 -3.03 9.30 -9.81
CA GLU A 51 -3.17 8.04 -9.08
C GLU A 51 -4.56 7.94 -8.41
N LEU A 52 -5.03 9.02 -7.77
CA LEU A 52 -6.37 9.08 -7.18
C LEU A 52 -7.45 8.83 -8.24
N GLU A 53 -7.35 9.44 -9.42
CA GLU A 53 -8.32 9.23 -10.49
C GLU A 53 -8.30 7.78 -11.02
N ALA A 54 -7.14 7.16 -11.11
CA ALA A 54 -7.03 5.76 -11.51
C ALA A 54 -7.69 4.84 -10.47
N VAL A 55 -7.41 5.04 -9.19
CA VAL A 55 -7.98 4.26 -8.08
C VAL A 55 -9.49 4.50 -7.97
N ARG A 56 -9.97 5.74 -8.11
CA ARG A 56 -11.38 6.13 -8.02
C ARG A 56 -12.28 5.30 -8.94
N LYS A 57 -11.81 4.98 -10.15
CA LYS A 57 -12.55 4.17 -11.12
C LYS A 57 -12.81 2.73 -10.67
N LEU A 58 -12.05 2.25 -9.67
CA LEU A 58 -12.10 0.89 -9.17
C LEU A 58 -12.82 0.78 -7.82
N ILE A 59 -12.88 1.89 -7.05
CA ILE A 59 -13.54 1.94 -5.74
C ILE A 59 -15.04 1.65 -5.91
N PRO A 60 -15.61 0.69 -5.16
CA PRO A 60 -17.05 0.45 -5.17
C PRO A 60 -17.82 1.64 -4.62
N GLU A 61 -18.98 1.92 -5.20
CA GLU A 61 -19.89 2.98 -4.71
C GLU A 61 -20.42 2.69 -3.32
N THR A 62 -20.48 1.44 -2.92
CA THR A 62 -21.01 0.99 -1.64
C THR A 62 -20.09 -0.03 -0.96
N GLY A 63 -20.17 -0.11 0.35
CA GLY A 63 -19.43 -1.07 1.15
C GLY A 63 -18.37 -0.41 2.04
N THR A 64 -18.04 -1.09 3.12
CA THR A 64 -16.98 -0.66 4.04
C THR A 64 -15.62 -1.06 3.47
N GLY A 65 -14.75 -0.09 3.26
CA GLY A 65 -13.37 -0.30 2.80
C GLY A 65 -12.37 -0.40 3.93
N ILE A 66 -11.25 -1.03 3.64
CA ILE A 66 -10.02 -1.02 4.45
C ILE A 66 -8.82 -0.73 3.56
N GLU A 67 -7.83 0.00 4.04
CA GLU A 67 -6.55 0.16 3.36
C GLU A 67 -5.45 -0.62 4.10
N ILE A 68 -4.75 -1.49 3.39
CA ILE A 68 -3.62 -2.27 3.89
C ILE A 68 -2.33 -1.57 3.51
N GLY A 69 -1.54 -1.15 4.51
CA GLY A 69 -0.44 -0.22 4.32
C GLY A 69 -0.95 1.19 4.08
N VAL A 70 -1.76 1.69 5.03
CA VAL A 70 -2.43 2.99 4.89
C VAL A 70 -1.45 4.17 4.88
N GLY A 71 -0.23 3.97 5.31
CA GLY A 71 0.80 5.00 5.38
C GLY A 71 0.30 6.23 6.15
N THR A 72 0.40 7.40 5.54
CA THR A 72 -0.11 8.65 6.11
C THR A 72 -1.60 8.91 5.85
N GLY A 73 -2.32 7.98 5.19
CA GLY A 73 -3.76 8.07 4.94
C GLY A 73 -4.15 8.83 3.67
N ARG A 74 -3.20 9.12 2.80
CA ARG A 74 -3.40 9.93 1.58
C ARG A 74 -4.43 9.33 0.63
N PHE A 75 -4.50 8.01 0.51
CA PHE A 75 -5.51 7.37 -0.34
C PHE A 75 -6.80 7.05 0.41
N SER A 76 -6.74 6.75 1.72
CA SER A 76 -7.95 6.48 2.52
C SER A 76 -8.92 7.66 2.55
N ILE A 77 -8.42 8.87 2.79
CA ILE A 77 -9.27 10.07 2.99
C ILE A 77 -10.14 10.38 1.77
N PRO A 78 -9.60 10.49 0.53
CA PRO A 78 -10.41 10.82 -0.65
C PRO A 78 -11.49 9.79 -0.99
N PHE A 79 -11.33 8.55 -0.52
CA PHE A 79 -12.26 7.44 -0.77
C PHE A 79 -13.15 7.10 0.43
N GLY A 80 -13.08 7.90 1.52
CA GLY A 80 -13.90 7.69 2.70
C GLY A 80 -13.57 6.41 3.49
N ILE A 81 -12.40 5.81 3.28
CA ILE A 81 -11.93 4.64 4.02
C ILE A 81 -11.57 5.09 5.44
N LYS A 82 -12.18 4.45 6.45
CA LYS A 82 -12.03 4.82 7.86
C LYS A 82 -11.16 3.87 8.67
N VAL A 83 -10.77 2.74 8.10
CA VAL A 83 -9.95 1.72 8.77
C VAL A 83 -8.71 1.45 7.93
N GLY A 84 -7.55 1.43 8.57
CA GLY A 84 -6.27 1.14 7.91
C GLY A 84 -5.39 0.22 8.74
N ILE A 85 -4.52 -0.51 8.07
CA ILE A 85 -3.40 -1.26 8.65
C ILE A 85 -2.12 -0.53 8.33
N GLU A 86 -1.31 -0.27 9.33
CA GLU A 86 0.04 0.30 9.17
C GLU A 86 0.96 -0.30 10.24
N HIS A 87 2.16 -0.64 9.82
CA HIS A 87 3.16 -1.24 10.71
C HIS A 87 4.13 -0.18 11.27
N THR A 88 4.22 0.97 10.63
CA THR A 88 5.14 2.06 10.95
C THR A 88 4.46 3.09 11.84
N ASN A 89 4.93 3.27 13.07
CA ASN A 89 4.30 4.15 14.07
C ASN A 89 4.17 5.60 13.59
N ALA A 90 5.22 6.18 13.02
CA ALA A 90 5.20 7.57 12.57
C ALA A 90 4.17 7.80 11.44
N MET A 91 4.06 6.87 10.49
CA MET A 91 3.03 6.92 9.44
C MET A 91 1.63 6.78 10.03
N ALA A 92 1.44 5.79 10.92
CA ALA A 92 0.17 5.53 11.59
C ALA A 92 -0.32 6.74 12.40
N GLU A 93 0.57 7.48 13.05
CA GLU A 93 0.23 8.68 13.80
C GLU A 93 -0.32 9.79 12.88
N ILE A 94 0.33 10.05 11.75
CA ILE A 94 -0.16 11.02 10.76
C ILE A 94 -1.55 10.61 10.25
N SER A 95 -1.73 9.33 9.97
CA SER A 95 -3.01 8.78 9.50
C SER A 95 -4.12 8.89 10.55
N ARG A 96 -3.81 8.62 11.82
CA ARG A 96 -4.75 8.81 12.96
C ARG A 96 -5.16 10.26 13.11
N ASN A 97 -4.21 11.21 12.97
CA ASN A 97 -4.49 12.65 13.02
C ASN A 97 -5.43 13.10 11.89
N ARG A 98 -5.51 12.34 10.79
CA ARG A 98 -6.48 12.51 9.70
C ARG A 98 -7.83 11.83 9.95
N GLY A 99 -8.02 11.20 11.10
CA GLY A 99 -9.28 10.58 11.49
C GLY A 99 -9.45 9.15 10.99
N ILE A 100 -8.37 8.45 10.63
CA ILE A 100 -8.41 7.04 10.26
C ILE A 100 -8.15 6.18 11.51
N CYS A 101 -8.96 5.17 11.72
CA CYS A 101 -8.73 4.14 12.73
C CYS A 101 -7.61 3.21 12.25
N VAL A 102 -6.38 3.48 12.67
CA VAL A 102 -5.21 2.68 12.27
C VAL A 102 -4.92 1.61 13.32
N ILE A 103 -4.88 0.36 12.84
CA ILE A 103 -4.48 -0.80 13.63
C ILE A 103 -3.05 -1.18 13.23
N GLU A 104 -2.18 -1.26 14.22
CA GLU A 104 -0.79 -1.68 14.03
C GLU A 104 -0.74 -3.20 13.89
N ALA A 105 -0.55 -3.66 12.66
CA ALA A 105 -0.44 -5.09 12.34
C ALA A 105 0.35 -5.29 11.05
N LYS A 106 0.86 -6.51 10.86
CA LYS A 106 1.43 -6.93 9.58
C LYS A 106 0.31 -7.30 8.61
N ALA A 107 0.49 -6.98 7.34
CA ALA A 107 -0.45 -7.35 6.28
C ALA A 107 -0.62 -8.88 6.13
N GLU A 108 0.40 -9.63 6.53
CA GLU A 108 0.46 -11.08 6.52
C GLU A 108 -0.37 -11.77 7.64
N ALA A 109 -0.86 -10.99 8.62
CA ALA A 109 -1.64 -11.49 9.78
C ALA A 109 -2.65 -10.41 10.22
N LEU A 110 -3.74 -10.28 9.49
CA LEU A 110 -4.73 -9.24 9.72
C LEU A 110 -5.66 -9.60 10.89
N PRO A 111 -5.82 -8.69 11.90
CA PRO A 111 -6.58 -8.96 13.12
C PRO A 111 -8.10 -8.78 12.93
N PHE A 112 -8.63 -9.27 11.83
CA PHE A 112 -10.06 -9.17 11.50
C PHE A 112 -10.68 -10.55 11.25
N LYS A 113 -11.97 -10.66 11.46
CA LYS A 113 -12.76 -11.84 11.09
C LYS A 113 -12.89 -11.94 9.57
N ASP A 114 -13.16 -13.14 9.10
CA ASP A 114 -13.45 -13.39 7.69
C ASP A 114 -14.65 -12.54 7.23
N ASN A 115 -14.62 -12.12 5.97
CA ASN A 115 -15.71 -11.38 5.33
C ASN A 115 -16.14 -10.08 6.04
N SER A 116 -15.18 -9.37 6.68
CA SER A 116 -15.44 -8.14 7.45
C SER A 116 -15.66 -6.91 6.57
N PHE A 117 -15.01 -6.85 5.39
CA PHE A 117 -15.00 -5.65 4.54
C PHE A 117 -15.60 -5.91 3.16
N GLY A 118 -16.13 -4.85 2.54
CA GLY A 118 -16.63 -4.86 1.17
C GLY A 118 -15.51 -4.76 0.13
N PHE A 119 -14.44 -4.04 0.44
CA PHE A 119 -13.26 -3.97 -0.41
C PHE A 119 -12.00 -3.67 0.40
N ALA A 120 -10.85 -3.99 -0.17
CA ALA A 120 -9.53 -3.59 0.32
C ALA A 120 -8.79 -2.77 -0.74
N LEU A 121 -8.06 -1.76 -0.29
CA LEU A 121 -7.15 -0.96 -1.09
C LEU A 121 -5.71 -1.23 -0.62
N MET A 122 -4.78 -1.37 -1.55
CA MET A 122 -3.35 -1.49 -1.33
C MET A 122 -2.64 -0.65 -2.39
N VAL A 123 -2.08 0.50 -2.04
CA VAL A 123 -1.33 1.36 -2.99
C VAL A 123 0.14 1.34 -2.62
N THR A 124 0.98 0.92 -3.56
CA THR A 124 2.46 0.78 -3.40
C THR A 124 2.90 -0.01 -2.16
N THR A 125 2.04 -0.90 -1.65
CA THR A 125 2.27 -1.64 -0.40
C THR A 125 2.98 -2.98 -0.64
N LEU A 126 2.57 -3.72 -1.69
CA LEU A 126 3.04 -5.09 -1.91
C LEU A 126 4.56 -5.22 -2.04
N CYS A 127 5.23 -4.21 -2.57
CA CYS A 127 6.69 -4.19 -2.75
C CYS A 127 7.48 -4.12 -1.43
N PHE A 128 6.83 -3.73 -0.33
CA PHE A 128 7.44 -3.60 1.00
C PHE A 128 7.10 -4.74 1.95
N LEU A 129 6.36 -5.76 1.52
CA LEU A 129 5.93 -6.87 2.36
C LEU A 129 6.94 -8.03 2.36
N GLU A 130 7.11 -8.68 3.51
CA GLU A 130 7.94 -9.89 3.64
C GLU A 130 7.38 -11.04 2.82
N ASN A 131 6.06 -11.21 2.87
CA ASN A 131 5.36 -12.28 2.15
C ASN A 131 4.09 -11.74 1.47
N PRO A 132 4.22 -11.12 0.27
CA PRO A 132 3.08 -10.57 -0.46
C PRO A 132 1.97 -11.58 -0.73
N LEU A 133 2.31 -12.85 -0.97
CA LEU A 133 1.31 -13.88 -1.20
C LEU A 133 0.48 -14.16 0.06
N GLN A 134 1.11 -14.20 1.23
CA GLN A 134 0.39 -14.36 2.50
C GLN A 134 -0.49 -13.15 2.80
N ALA A 135 0.00 -11.94 2.57
CA ALA A 135 -0.79 -10.72 2.72
C ALA A 135 -2.03 -10.71 1.81
N LEU A 136 -1.89 -11.14 0.55
CA LEU A 136 -3.02 -11.27 -0.36
C LEU A 136 -4.03 -12.35 0.09
N LYS A 137 -3.56 -13.47 0.69
CA LYS A 137 -4.45 -14.49 1.27
C LYS A 137 -5.23 -13.93 2.46
N GLU A 138 -4.56 -13.21 3.36
CA GLU A 138 -5.19 -12.57 4.51
C GLU A 138 -6.18 -11.48 4.05
N THR A 139 -5.77 -10.64 3.09
CA THR A 139 -6.66 -9.64 2.51
C THR A 139 -7.91 -10.30 1.91
N LYS A 140 -7.73 -11.37 1.13
CA LYS A 140 -8.86 -12.12 0.57
C LYS A 140 -9.76 -12.72 1.65
N ARG A 141 -9.21 -13.22 2.75
CA ARG A 141 -9.95 -13.78 3.88
C ARG A 141 -10.90 -12.77 4.50
N ILE A 142 -10.43 -11.53 4.71
CA ILE A 142 -11.23 -10.48 5.36
C ILE A 142 -12.23 -9.81 4.44
N ILE A 143 -12.10 -9.99 3.11
CA ILE A 143 -13.03 -9.41 2.13
C ILE A 143 -14.20 -10.37 1.87
N LYS A 144 -15.41 -9.80 1.81
CA LYS A 144 -16.64 -10.53 1.49
C LYS A 144 -16.55 -11.22 0.12
N PRO A 145 -17.26 -12.34 -0.11
CA PRO A 145 -17.17 -13.09 -1.38
C PRO A 145 -17.41 -12.25 -2.64
N SER A 146 -18.31 -11.25 -2.57
CA SER A 146 -18.61 -10.31 -3.66
C SER A 146 -17.75 -9.04 -3.64
N GLY A 147 -16.81 -8.93 -2.70
CA GLY A 147 -15.97 -7.76 -2.52
C GLY A 147 -14.80 -7.69 -3.50
N LYS A 148 -14.06 -6.59 -3.44
CA LYS A 148 -12.94 -6.32 -4.34
C LYS A 148 -11.64 -6.11 -3.57
N ILE A 149 -10.52 -6.53 -4.15
CA ILE A 149 -9.18 -6.13 -3.76
C ILE A 149 -8.64 -5.24 -4.87
N ILE A 150 -8.29 -4.01 -4.53
CA ILE A 150 -7.78 -2.99 -5.45
C ILE A 150 -6.30 -2.79 -5.13
N ILE A 151 -5.45 -2.96 -6.12
CA ILE A 151 -4.00 -2.86 -5.97
C ILE A 151 -3.49 -1.78 -6.91
N GLY A 152 -2.90 -0.73 -6.34
CA GLY A 152 -2.14 0.30 -7.05
C GLY A 152 -0.65 -0.03 -7.01
N MET A 153 -0.02 -0.10 -8.18
CA MET A 153 1.41 -0.37 -8.31
C MET A 153 2.02 0.52 -9.39
N LEU A 154 3.24 0.96 -9.17
CA LEU A 154 4.02 1.62 -10.20
C LEU A 154 4.61 0.55 -11.13
N ASP A 155 4.24 0.62 -12.42
CA ASP A 155 4.86 -0.22 -13.44
C ASP A 155 6.26 0.33 -13.77
N LYS A 156 7.29 -0.48 -13.54
CA LYS A 156 8.70 -0.12 -13.81
C LYS A 156 8.95 0.24 -15.28
N ASP A 157 8.20 -0.33 -16.20
CA ASP A 157 8.36 -0.11 -17.65
C ASP A 157 7.55 1.09 -18.14
N SER A 158 6.75 1.73 -17.27
CA SER A 158 6.09 3.00 -17.56
C SER A 158 7.10 4.16 -17.63
N PRO A 159 6.78 5.28 -18.29
CA PRO A 159 7.64 6.46 -18.28
C PRO A 159 7.99 6.95 -16.87
N LEU A 160 7.03 6.90 -15.95
CA LEU A 160 7.22 7.28 -14.55
C LEU A 160 8.11 6.28 -13.82
N GLY A 161 7.91 4.97 -14.04
CA GLY A 161 8.73 3.91 -13.45
C GLY A 161 10.19 4.03 -13.87
N ARG A 162 10.46 4.29 -15.15
CA ARG A 162 11.83 4.53 -15.66
C ARG A 162 12.47 5.75 -15.03
N LEU A 163 11.73 6.85 -14.88
CA LEU A 163 12.22 8.05 -14.20
C LEU A 163 12.61 7.76 -12.74
N TYR A 164 11.82 6.97 -12.02
CA TYR A 164 12.15 6.57 -10.65
C TYR A 164 13.37 5.63 -10.60
N GLU A 165 13.49 4.70 -11.55
CA GLU A 165 14.67 3.82 -11.63
C GLU A 165 15.96 4.62 -11.87
N GLU A 166 15.94 5.63 -12.73
CA GLU A 166 17.06 6.53 -12.94
C GLU A 166 17.45 7.31 -11.69
N LYS A 167 16.46 7.79 -10.93
CA LYS A 167 16.65 8.57 -9.71
C LYS A 167 16.85 7.71 -8.45
N ARG A 168 16.80 6.40 -8.55
CA ARG A 168 16.83 5.47 -7.41
C ARG A 168 18.01 5.69 -6.46
N LYS A 169 19.19 6.09 -6.98
CA LYS A 169 20.39 6.35 -6.18
C LYS A 169 20.29 7.61 -5.33
N GLU A 170 19.39 8.51 -5.67
CA GLU A 170 19.18 9.81 -5.01
C GLU A 170 17.95 9.77 -4.09
N SER A 171 17.08 8.77 -4.24
CA SER A 171 15.86 8.62 -3.46
C SER A 171 16.15 8.10 -2.06
N LYS A 172 15.41 8.61 -1.08
CA LYS A 172 15.40 8.12 0.31
C LYS A 172 14.46 6.93 0.50
N PHE A 173 13.52 6.72 -0.44
CA PHE A 173 12.47 5.72 -0.43
C PHE A 173 12.62 4.72 -1.56
#